data_11e494c916325c426fc4c2de025ce783
#
_entry.id   11e494c916325c426fc4c2de025ce783
#
_cell.length_a   1.000
_cell.length_b   1.000
_cell.length_c   1.000
_cell.angle_alpha   90.00
_cell.angle_beta   90.00
_cell.angle_gamma   90.00
#
_symmetry.space_group_name_H-M   'P 1'
#
loop_
_entity.id
_entity.type
_entity.pdbx_description
1 polymer ?
#
loop_
_entity_poly.entity_id
_entity_poly.type
_entity_poly.pdbx_seq_one_letter_code
_entity_poly.pdbx_strand_id
1 'polypeptide(L)'
;GVWSWRTPILKGNLYEYFFNVDGVRSIDTGTAMTNPQRQVNSSMILVPGSYLDTRSVAHGDLIAITYHSNALQSERQMYVWTPPGYTGMGEPLPVLYFYHGFGDTGRSAIDQGRIPQIMDNLLAEGKIKPMLVVIPDTETDAKGIIPEDFVPQERRKVFYPLNAKAADRELMNDIIPLISKRFNV
;
A
#
# COMPACT_ATOMS: atom_id res chain seq x y z
N GLY A 1 2.63 24.53 29.98
CA GLY A 1 3.82 23.74 30.27
C GLY A 1 4.14 22.84 29.08
N VAL A 2 5.37 22.36 28.98
CA VAL A 2 5.81 21.40 27.96
C VAL A 2 5.80 20.02 28.60
N TRP A 3 5.12 19.08 27.95
CA TRP A 3 5.15 17.67 28.35
C TRP A 3 6.19 16.96 27.52
N SER A 4 7.02 16.12 28.14
CA SER A 4 7.98 15.27 27.43
C SER A 4 7.93 13.84 27.93
N TRP A 5 8.06 12.92 27.01
CA TRP A 5 8.18 11.48 27.31
C TRP A 5 9.29 10.87 26.45
N ARG A 6 9.99 9.88 26.99
CA ARG A 6 11.06 9.17 26.28
C ARG A 6 10.76 7.69 26.24
N THR A 7 10.88 7.12 25.05
CA THR A 7 10.84 5.67 24.90
C THR A 7 12.16 5.03 25.36
N PRO A 8 12.20 3.74 25.68
CA PRO A 8 13.42 2.94 25.56
C PRO A 8 14.01 3.04 24.15
N ILE A 9 15.27 2.64 23.99
CA ILE A 9 15.91 2.58 22.68
C ILE A 9 15.10 1.61 21.79
N LEU A 10 14.59 2.13 20.67
CA LEU A 10 13.83 1.34 19.69
C LEU A 10 14.78 0.76 18.64
N LYS A 11 14.49 -0.46 18.17
CA LYS A 11 15.18 -1.04 17.02
C LYS A 11 14.77 -0.34 15.74
N GLY A 12 15.60 -0.40 14.69
CA GLY A 12 15.28 0.15 13.37
C GLY A 12 13.99 -0.47 12.83
N ASN A 13 12.94 0.36 12.68
CA ASN A 13 11.62 -0.01 12.14
C ASN A 13 10.75 1.26 11.98
N LEU A 14 9.59 1.10 11.34
CA LEU A 14 8.52 2.09 11.36
C LEU A 14 7.59 1.79 12.54
N TYR A 15 7.34 2.78 13.37
CA TYR A 15 6.44 2.68 14.53
C TYR A 15 5.27 3.62 14.36
N GLU A 16 4.09 3.15 14.75
CA GLU A 16 2.92 4.00 14.92
C GLU A 16 2.77 4.44 16.36
N TYR A 17 2.30 5.66 16.56
CA TYR A 17 1.99 6.21 17.87
C TYR A 17 0.83 7.19 17.80
N PHE A 18 0.25 7.47 18.93
CA PHE A 18 -0.77 8.51 19.12
C PHE A 18 -0.70 9.04 20.52
N PHE A 19 -1.29 10.21 20.75
CA PHE A 19 -1.51 10.75 22.07
C PHE A 19 -2.91 10.39 22.56
N ASN A 20 -3.04 10.21 23.87
CA ASN A 20 -4.33 10.16 24.55
C ASN A 20 -4.44 11.38 25.46
N VAL A 21 -5.27 12.34 25.08
CA VAL A 21 -5.47 13.59 25.82
C VAL A 21 -6.87 13.56 26.39
N ASP A 22 -6.99 13.43 27.69
CA ASP A 22 -8.27 13.36 28.42
C ASP A 22 -9.25 12.31 27.86
N GLY A 23 -8.72 11.14 27.48
CA GLY A 23 -9.48 10.05 26.91
C GLY A 23 -9.70 10.16 25.40
N VAL A 24 -9.29 11.23 24.76
CA VAL A 24 -9.41 11.43 23.31
C VAL A 24 -8.12 11.05 22.63
N ARG A 25 -8.20 10.12 21.65
CA ARG A 25 -7.07 9.77 20.80
C ARG A 25 -6.79 10.91 19.83
N SER A 26 -5.54 11.34 19.79
CA SER A 26 -5.08 12.44 18.96
C SER A 26 -3.80 12.06 18.23
N ILE A 27 -3.70 12.43 16.95
CA ILE A 27 -2.45 12.33 16.19
C ILE A 27 -1.50 13.45 16.61
N ASP A 28 -0.21 13.26 16.32
CA ASP A 28 0.80 14.30 16.45
C ASP A 28 0.71 15.27 15.27
N THR A 29 0.23 16.47 15.51
CA THR A 29 0.13 17.52 14.49
C THR A 29 1.48 18.14 14.12
N GLY A 30 2.53 17.85 14.90
CA GLY A 30 3.91 18.29 14.64
C GLY A 30 4.68 17.38 13.67
N THR A 31 4.14 16.20 13.31
CA THR A 31 4.77 15.31 12.34
C THR A 31 4.08 15.38 10.97
N ALA A 32 4.87 15.22 9.90
CA ALA A 32 4.34 15.07 8.55
C ALA A 32 3.93 13.62 8.23
N MET A 33 4.28 12.65 9.09
CA MET A 33 4.04 11.23 8.85
C MET A 33 2.83 10.74 9.64
N THR A 34 1.72 10.55 8.96
CA THR A 34 0.52 9.91 9.51
C THR A 34 0.27 8.59 8.77
N ASN A 35 -0.42 7.65 9.42
CA ASN A 35 -0.77 6.40 8.75
C ASN A 35 -1.71 6.70 7.57
N PRO A 36 -1.38 6.21 6.35
CA PRO A 36 -2.15 6.51 5.14
C PRO A 36 -3.31 5.53 4.93
N GLN A 37 -3.96 5.13 6.00
CA GLN A 37 -5.12 4.26 5.99
C GLN A 37 -6.41 5.04 5.71
N ARG A 38 -7.52 4.35 5.48
CA ARG A 38 -8.83 4.99 5.29
C ARG A 38 -9.27 5.83 6.49
N GLN A 39 -8.80 5.47 7.69
CA GLN A 39 -8.96 6.26 8.90
C GLN A 39 -7.58 6.67 9.42
N VAL A 40 -7.24 7.92 9.25
CA VAL A 40 -6.00 8.50 9.82
C VAL A 40 -6.18 8.65 11.33
N ASN A 41 -5.57 7.76 12.09
CA ASN A 41 -5.75 7.70 13.54
C ASN A 41 -4.45 7.52 14.33
N SER A 42 -3.31 7.53 13.66
CA SER A 42 -1.97 7.46 14.24
C SER A 42 -0.97 8.29 13.46
N SER A 43 0.07 8.69 14.13
CA SER A 43 1.29 9.25 13.55
C SER A 43 2.34 8.16 13.42
N MET A 44 3.31 8.36 12.55
CA MET A 44 4.38 7.39 12.31
C MET A 44 5.74 8.03 12.53
N ILE A 45 6.69 7.19 12.97
CA ILE A 45 8.11 7.55 13.07
C ILE A 45 8.98 6.41 12.54
N LEU A 46 9.88 6.74 11.63
CA LEU A 46 10.88 5.80 11.13
C LEU A 46 12.13 5.87 12.02
N VAL A 47 12.44 4.77 12.69
CA VAL A 47 13.71 4.59 13.41
C VAL A 47 14.68 3.89 12.46
N PRO A 48 15.85 4.51 12.14
CA PRO A 48 16.80 3.94 11.17
C PRO A 48 17.36 2.58 11.59
N GLY A 49 17.80 1.77 10.63
CA GLY A 49 18.47 0.48 10.85
C GLY A 49 17.70 -0.73 10.34
N SER A 50 16.77 -0.53 9.41
CA SER A 50 15.99 -1.63 8.80
C SER A 50 15.97 -1.56 7.27
N TYR A 51 15.29 -2.52 6.63
CA TYR A 51 15.01 -2.47 5.18
C TYR A 51 14.02 -1.38 4.78
N LEU A 52 13.36 -0.77 5.74
CA LEU A 52 12.41 0.33 5.51
C LEU A 52 13.13 1.67 5.22
N ASP A 53 14.42 1.75 5.48
CA ASP A 53 15.20 2.97 5.30
C ASP A 53 15.38 3.30 3.81
N THR A 54 15.35 4.58 3.50
CA THR A 54 15.84 5.05 2.20
C THR A 54 17.37 5.04 2.27
N ARG A 55 18.00 4.13 1.53
CA ARG A 55 19.46 3.98 1.47
C ARG A 55 20.02 4.62 0.21
N SER A 56 21.31 4.91 0.21
CA SER A 56 22.01 5.41 -0.99
C SER A 56 22.31 4.27 -1.97
N VAL A 57 21.27 3.80 -2.63
CA VAL A 57 21.30 2.75 -3.67
C VAL A 57 20.55 3.24 -4.90
N ALA A 58 20.62 2.53 -6.00
CA ALA A 58 19.75 2.82 -7.14
C ALA A 58 18.28 2.59 -6.75
N HIS A 59 17.42 3.53 -7.12
CA HIS A 59 16.01 3.50 -6.80
C HIS A 59 15.18 3.19 -8.04
N GLY A 60 14.12 2.39 -7.84
CA GLY A 60 13.09 2.18 -8.84
C GLY A 60 12.12 3.35 -8.94
N ASP A 61 11.33 3.37 -10.01
CA ASP A 61 10.30 4.38 -10.22
C ASP A 61 8.95 3.91 -9.63
N LEU A 62 8.24 4.82 -8.98
CA LEU A 62 6.89 4.60 -8.50
C LEU A 62 5.89 5.35 -9.38
N ILE A 63 5.07 4.63 -10.12
CA ILE A 63 4.13 5.15 -11.10
C ILE A 63 2.71 5.00 -10.57
N ALA A 64 1.97 6.11 -10.45
CA ALA A 64 0.53 6.09 -10.18
C ALA A 64 -0.23 5.93 -11.51
N ILE A 65 -1.16 4.98 -11.55
CA ILE A 65 -1.98 4.67 -12.72
C ILE A 65 -3.44 4.78 -12.34
N THR A 66 -4.15 5.71 -12.96
CA THR A 66 -5.62 5.77 -12.92
C THR A 66 -6.18 5.00 -14.11
N TYR A 67 -7.19 4.18 -13.88
CA TYR A 67 -7.84 3.38 -14.91
C TYR A 67 -9.32 3.20 -14.61
N HIS A 68 -10.10 2.96 -15.65
CA HIS A 68 -11.49 2.54 -15.50
C HIS A 68 -11.56 1.04 -15.26
N SER A 69 -12.12 0.63 -14.14
CA SER A 69 -12.39 -0.78 -13.86
C SER A 69 -13.75 -1.16 -14.47
N ASN A 70 -13.73 -2.04 -15.47
CA ASN A 70 -14.97 -2.59 -16.04
C ASN A 70 -15.65 -3.55 -15.06
N ALA A 71 -14.85 -4.25 -14.25
CA ALA A 71 -15.38 -5.17 -13.24
C ALA A 71 -16.16 -4.46 -12.14
N LEU A 72 -15.75 -3.21 -11.80
CA LEU A 72 -16.34 -2.42 -10.71
C LEU A 72 -17.14 -1.21 -11.21
N GLN A 73 -17.13 -0.95 -12.52
CA GLN A 73 -17.79 0.21 -13.15
C GLN A 73 -17.42 1.53 -12.46
N SER A 74 -16.12 1.73 -12.19
CA SER A 74 -15.61 2.92 -11.50
C SER A 74 -14.17 3.24 -11.87
N GLU A 75 -13.80 4.53 -11.70
CA GLU A 75 -12.41 4.94 -11.77
C GLU A 75 -11.66 4.42 -10.55
N ARG A 76 -10.50 3.82 -10.82
CA ARG A 76 -9.65 3.20 -9.83
C ARG A 76 -8.22 3.69 -9.96
N GLN A 77 -7.43 3.51 -8.92
CA GLN A 77 -6.01 3.83 -8.92
C GLN A 77 -5.20 2.63 -8.42
N MET A 78 -4.05 2.44 -9.03
CA MET A 78 -3.01 1.52 -8.53
C MET A 78 -1.65 2.19 -8.62
N TYR A 79 -0.68 1.63 -7.92
CA TYR A 79 0.71 2.02 -8.03
C TYR A 79 1.53 0.86 -8.60
N VAL A 80 2.54 1.20 -9.39
CA VAL A 80 3.49 0.23 -9.95
C VAL A 80 4.88 0.71 -9.59
N TRP A 81 5.62 -0.12 -8.85
CA TRP A 81 7.05 0.06 -8.69
C TRP A 81 7.76 -0.73 -9.79
N THR A 82 8.66 -0.07 -10.50
CA THR A 82 9.55 -0.70 -11.50
C THR A 82 10.98 -0.68 -10.96
N PRO A 83 11.80 -1.72 -11.24
CA PRO A 83 13.17 -1.75 -10.73
C PRO A 83 14.04 -0.64 -11.34
N PRO A 84 15.14 -0.24 -10.70
CA PRO A 84 16.07 0.75 -11.21
C PRO A 84 16.51 0.43 -12.65
N GLY A 85 16.45 1.44 -13.52
CA GLY A 85 16.85 1.28 -14.92
C GLY A 85 15.87 0.52 -15.81
N TYR A 86 14.65 0.28 -15.37
CA TYR A 86 13.62 -0.33 -16.21
C TYR A 86 13.26 0.59 -17.38
N THR A 87 13.39 0.09 -18.60
CA THR A 87 13.11 0.83 -19.84
C THR A 87 11.91 0.30 -20.61
N GLY A 88 11.31 -0.81 -20.16
CA GLY A 88 10.31 -1.52 -20.93
C GLY A 88 10.84 -2.36 -22.09
N MET A 89 12.17 -2.47 -22.21
CA MET A 89 12.86 -3.28 -23.23
C MET A 89 13.62 -4.45 -22.58
N GLY A 90 14.00 -5.42 -23.38
CA GLY A 90 14.75 -6.61 -22.92
C GLY A 90 13.84 -7.77 -22.55
N GLU A 91 14.31 -8.63 -21.63
CA GLU A 91 13.55 -9.78 -21.17
C GLU A 91 12.33 -9.33 -20.32
N PRO A 92 11.17 -9.97 -20.50
CA PRO A 92 10.00 -9.71 -19.67
C PRO A 92 10.29 -9.95 -18.19
N LEU A 93 9.78 -9.06 -17.34
CA LEU A 93 9.95 -9.17 -15.90
C LEU A 93 8.75 -9.86 -15.23
N PRO A 94 8.97 -10.66 -14.18
CA PRO A 94 7.90 -11.19 -13.37
C PRO A 94 7.17 -10.05 -12.63
N VAL A 95 5.90 -10.27 -12.32
CA VAL A 95 5.04 -9.30 -11.62
C VAL A 95 4.63 -9.85 -10.27
N LEU A 96 4.85 -9.06 -9.22
CA LEU A 96 4.29 -9.28 -7.90
C LEU A 96 3.06 -8.37 -7.73
N TYR A 97 1.88 -8.96 -7.58
CA TYR A 97 0.67 -8.23 -7.20
C TYR A 97 0.56 -8.22 -5.68
N PHE A 98 0.70 -7.05 -5.08
CA PHE A 98 0.68 -6.86 -3.64
C PHE A 98 -0.70 -6.37 -3.18
N TYR A 99 -1.38 -7.16 -2.38
CA TYR A 99 -2.67 -6.83 -1.79
C TYR A 99 -2.49 -6.34 -0.35
N HIS A 100 -2.99 -5.15 -0.06
CA HIS A 100 -2.99 -4.58 1.29
C HIS A 100 -4.11 -5.18 2.17
N GLY A 101 -4.02 -4.93 3.48
CA GLY A 101 -5.01 -5.36 4.45
C GLY A 101 -6.29 -4.54 4.43
N PHE A 102 -7.30 -5.02 5.15
CA PHE A 102 -8.56 -4.29 5.33
C PHE A 102 -8.34 -2.96 6.08
N GLY A 103 -8.94 -1.90 5.58
CA GLY A 103 -8.78 -0.55 6.12
C GLY A 103 -7.55 0.19 5.60
N ASP A 104 -6.67 -0.51 4.87
CA ASP A 104 -5.54 0.09 4.18
C ASP A 104 -5.94 0.67 2.82
N THR A 105 -4.96 1.21 2.13
CA THR A 105 -5.05 1.70 0.75
C THR A 105 -3.78 1.32 0.00
N GLY A 106 -3.73 1.47 -1.30
CA GLY A 106 -2.49 1.33 -2.05
C GLY A 106 -1.36 2.23 -1.52
N ARG A 107 -1.70 3.40 -0.97
CA ARG A 107 -0.74 4.31 -0.31
C ARG A 107 -0.18 3.74 0.98
N SER A 108 -0.94 2.93 1.71
CA SER A 108 -0.44 2.27 2.94
C SER A 108 0.75 1.37 2.65
N ALA A 109 0.71 0.62 1.55
CA ALA A 109 1.83 -0.22 1.12
C ALA A 109 3.10 0.60 0.80
N ILE A 110 2.93 1.83 0.33
CA ILE A 110 4.03 2.72 -0.06
C ILE A 110 4.59 3.47 1.14
N ASP A 111 3.74 4.19 1.86
CA ASP A 111 4.18 5.15 2.88
C ASP A 111 4.43 4.46 4.24
N GLN A 112 3.58 3.50 4.61
CA GLN A 112 3.70 2.71 5.84
C GLN A 112 4.46 1.41 5.62
N GLY A 113 4.09 0.63 4.59
CA GLY A 113 4.76 -0.62 4.24
C GLY A 113 6.14 -0.42 3.62
N ARG A 114 6.45 0.78 3.11
CA ARG A 114 7.76 1.13 2.55
C ARG A 114 8.23 0.18 1.44
N ILE A 115 7.28 -0.35 0.66
CA ILE A 115 7.58 -1.33 -0.40
C ILE A 115 8.66 -0.85 -1.37
N PRO A 116 8.65 0.39 -1.90
CA PRO A 116 9.71 0.85 -2.78
C PRO A 116 11.10 0.74 -2.14
N GLN A 117 11.26 1.18 -0.88
CA GLN A 117 12.54 1.14 -0.17
C GLN A 117 13.00 -0.29 0.11
N ILE A 118 12.07 -1.18 0.47
CA ILE A 118 12.37 -2.61 0.68
C ILE A 118 12.86 -3.23 -0.62
N MET A 119 12.18 -2.99 -1.72
CA MET A 119 12.52 -3.55 -3.03
C MET A 119 13.87 -3.03 -3.53
N ASP A 120 14.11 -1.72 -3.42
CA ASP A 120 15.39 -1.10 -3.78
C ASP A 120 16.55 -1.71 -2.97
N ASN A 121 16.38 -1.81 -1.65
CA ASN A 121 17.40 -2.33 -0.75
C ASN A 121 17.70 -3.81 -0.99
N LEU A 122 16.65 -4.63 -1.17
CA LEU A 122 16.81 -6.06 -1.43
C LEU A 122 17.43 -6.32 -2.81
N LEU A 123 17.07 -5.53 -3.81
CA LEU A 123 17.64 -5.64 -5.15
C LEU A 123 19.11 -5.26 -5.15
N ALA A 124 19.49 -4.16 -4.49
CA ALA A 124 20.88 -3.72 -4.34
C ALA A 124 21.77 -4.75 -3.61
N GLU A 125 21.19 -5.53 -2.69
CA GLU A 125 21.86 -6.62 -1.98
C GLU A 125 21.85 -7.95 -2.77
N GLY A 126 21.25 -8.00 -3.96
CA GLY A 126 21.13 -9.22 -4.76
C GLY A 126 20.24 -10.31 -4.14
N LYS A 127 19.37 -9.93 -3.19
CA LYS A 127 18.48 -10.86 -2.47
C LYS A 127 17.20 -11.17 -3.22
N ILE A 128 16.84 -10.36 -4.20
CA ILE A 128 15.71 -10.58 -5.10
C ILE A 128 16.14 -10.39 -6.55
N LYS A 129 15.37 -10.95 -7.47
CA LYS A 129 15.49 -10.68 -8.90
C LYS A 129 14.70 -9.42 -9.27
N PRO A 130 15.09 -8.72 -10.36
CA PRO A 130 14.27 -7.64 -10.90
C PRO A 130 12.84 -8.13 -11.19
N MET A 131 11.85 -7.34 -10.76
CA MET A 131 10.43 -7.60 -10.97
C MET A 131 9.64 -6.29 -10.93
N LEU A 132 8.43 -6.31 -11.43
CA LEU A 132 7.47 -5.23 -11.17
C LEU A 132 6.68 -5.55 -9.90
N VAL A 133 6.33 -4.51 -9.13
CA VAL A 133 5.38 -4.65 -8.02
C VAL A 133 4.16 -3.79 -8.32
N VAL A 134 3.02 -4.43 -8.48
CA VAL A 134 1.73 -3.79 -8.74
C VAL A 134 0.94 -3.76 -7.44
N ILE A 135 0.53 -2.57 -7.02
CA ILE A 135 -0.12 -2.30 -5.75
C ILE A 135 -1.50 -1.68 -6.04
N PRO A 136 -2.54 -2.47 -6.26
CA PRO A 136 -3.89 -1.96 -6.43
C PRO A 136 -4.49 -1.56 -5.07
N ASP A 137 -5.55 -0.76 -5.10
CA ASP A 137 -6.43 -0.64 -3.94
C ASP A 137 -7.40 -1.82 -3.94
N THR A 138 -7.24 -2.72 -2.98
CA THR A 138 -7.97 -3.98 -2.92
C THR A 138 -9.31 -3.90 -2.17
N GLU A 139 -9.61 -2.74 -1.56
CA GLU A 139 -10.96 -2.45 -1.12
C GLU A 139 -11.79 -1.88 -2.27
N THR A 140 -12.76 -2.66 -2.71
CA THR A 140 -13.59 -2.32 -3.88
C THR A 140 -14.80 -1.49 -3.49
N ASP A 141 -14.98 -1.18 -2.20
CA ASP A 141 -16.19 -0.61 -1.58
C ASP A 141 -17.44 -1.45 -1.86
N ALA A 142 -17.25 -2.61 -2.46
CA ALA A 142 -18.27 -3.57 -2.87
C ALA A 142 -19.45 -2.90 -3.61
N LYS A 143 -19.18 -1.81 -4.34
CA LYS A 143 -20.20 -1.07 -5.09
C LYS A 143 -20.96 -2.02 -6.01
N GLY A 144 -22.28 -2.00 -5.89
CA GLY A 144 -23.17 -2.87 -6.65
C GLY A 144 -23.17 -4.36 -6.23
N ILE A 145 -22.49 -4.71 -5.13
CA ILE A 145 -22.41 -6.08 -4.64
C ILE A 145 -23.01 -6.22 -3.24
N ILE A 146 -22.98 -5.15 -2.42
CA ILE A 146 -23.63 -5.14 -1.11
C ILE A 146 -25.10 -4.78 -1.30
N PRO A 147 -26.05 -5.60 -0.79
CA PRO A 147 -27.47 -5.24 -0.76
C PRO A 147 -27.71 -3.92 -0.02
N GLU A 148 -28.70 -3.12 -0.48
CA GLU A 148 -29.04 -1.83 0.13
C GLU A 148 -29.53 -1.96 1.60
N ASP A 149 -30.07 -3.12 1.96
CA ASP A 149 -30.57 -3.46 3.29
C ASP A 149 -29.51 -4.04 4.24
N PHE A 150 -28.25 -3.85 3.92
CA PHE A 150 -27.11 -4.44 4.61
C PHE A 150 -26.96 -3.97 6.07
N VAL A 151 -27.00 -4.91 7.02
CA VAL A 151 -26.84 -4.63 8.46
C VAL A 151 -25.36 -4.57 8.86
N PRO A 152 -24.88 -3.45 9.46
CA PRO A 152 -23.46 -3.26 9.81
C PRO A 152 -22.84 -4.37 10.67
N GLN A 153 -23.63 -5.05 11.53
CA GLN A 153 -23.14 -6.14 12.39
C GLN A 153 -22.73 -7.40 11.60
N GLU A 154 -23.30 -7.60 10.41
CA GLU A 154 -22.94 -8.73 9.53
C GLU A 154 -21.85 -8.38 8.51
N ARG A 155 -21.42 -7.11 8.52
CA ARG A 155 -20.48 -6.55 7.54
C ARG A 155 -19.28 -7.46 7.28
N ARG A 156 -18.67 -8.00 8.32
CA ARG A 156 -17.49 -8.87 8.14
C ARG A 156 -17.82 -10.16 7.40
N LYS A 157 -18.93 -10.79 7.70
CA LYS A 157 -19.30 -12.09 7.10
C LYS A 157 -19.70 -11.96 5.64
N VAL A 158 -20.29 -10.84 5.25
CA VAL A 158 -20.82 -10.61 3.90
C VAL A 158 -19.83 -9.82 3.06
N PHE A 159 -19.26 -8.74 3.62
CA PHE A 159 -18.37 -7.84 2.90
C PHE A 159 -17.09 -8.54 2.42
N TYR A 160 -16.38 -9.26 3.28
CA TYR A 160 -15.10 -9.83 2.87
C TYR A 160 -15.17 -10.79 1.69
N PRO A 161 -16.08 -11.79 1.66
CA PRO A 161 -16.19 -12.66 0.51
C PRO A 161 -16.60 -11.93 -0.76
N LEU A 162 -17.48 -10.92 -0.65
CA LEU A 162 -17.91 -10.13 -1.81
C LEU A 162 -16.81 -9.23 -2.32
N ASN A 163 -16.08 -8.57 -1.41
CA ASN A 163 -14.92 -7.75 -1.77
C ASN A 163 -13.82 -8.57 -2.42
N ALA A 164 -13.49 -9.74 -1.85
CA ALA A 164 -12.50 -10.63 -2.44
C ALA A 164 -12.87 -11.06 -3.85
N LYS A 165 -14.14 -11.43 -4.07
CA LYS A 165 -14.65 -11.80 -5.40
C LYS A 165 -14.63 -10.62 -6.39
N ALA A 166 -14.90 -9.41 -5.91
CA ALA A 166 -14.87 -8.20 -6.74
C ALA A 166 -13.43 -7.83 -7.11
N ALA A 167 -12.51 -7.86 -6.14
CA ALA A 167 -11.09 -7.62 -6.37
C ALA A 167 -10.46 -8.66 -7.29
N ASP A 168 -10.84 -9.93 -7.16
CA ASP A 168 -10.38 -11.00 -8.05
C ASP A 168 -10.84 -10.76 -9.51
N ARG A 169 -12.11 -10.39 -9.72
CA ARG A 169 -12.59 -10.03 -11.07
C ARG A 169 -11.86 -8.82 -11.64
N GLU A 170 -11.63 -7.79 -10.83
CA GLU A 170 -10.87 -6.61 -11.25
C GLU A 170 -9.43 -6.99 -11.61
N LEU A 171 -8.77 -7.80 -10.79
CA LEU A 171 -7.42 -8.28 -11.06
C LEU A 171 -7.34 -8.97 -12.43
N MET A 172 -8.22 -9.95 -12.65
CA MET A 172 -8.17 -10.81 -13.84
C MET A 172 -8.61 -10.09 -15.11
N ASN A 173 -9.61 -9.22 -15.03
CA ASN A 173 -10.24 -8.65 -16.22
C ASN A 173 -9.72 -7.25 -16.57
N ASP A 174 -9.21 -6.50 -15.60
CA ASP A 174 -8.79 -5.12 -15.80
C ASP A 174 -7.28 -4.94 -15.54
N ILE A 175 -6.79 -5.33 -14.35
CA ILE A 175 -5.43 -5.00 -13.91
C ILE A 175 -4.37 -5.80 -14.69
N ILE A 176 -4.47 -7.13 -14.71
CA ILE A 176 -3.48 -7.98 -15.41
C ILE A 176 -3.40 -7.62 -16.90
N PRO A 177 -4.51 -7.50 -17.65
CA PRO A 177 -4.46 -7.07 -19.05
C PRO A 177 -3.84 -5.68 -19.24
N LEU A 178 -4.15 -4.73 -18.35
CA LEU A 178 -3.59 -3.38 -18.42
C LEU A 178 -2.07 -3.38 -18.17
N ILE A 179 -1.61 -4.12 -17.18
CA ILE A 179 -0.19 -4.25 -16.86
C ILE A 179 0.56 -4.91 -18.02
N SER A 180 0.05 -6.02 -18.56
CA SER A 180 0.67 -6.73 -19.68
C SER A 180 0.70 -5.90 -20.97
N LYS A 181 -0.25 -4.98 -21.15
CA LYS A 181 -0.26 -4.06 -22.29
C LYS A 181 0.72 -2.90 -22.13
N ARG A 182 0.96 -2.45 -20.88
CA ARG A 182 1.68 -1.21 -20.60
C ARG A 182 3.15 -1.45 -20.25
N PHE A 183 3.49 -2.62 -19.76
CA PHE A 183 4.82 -3.00 -19.33
C PHE A 183 5.29 -4.26 -20.04
N ASN A 184 6.61 -4.42 -20.11
CA ASN A 184 7.22 -5.64 -20.64
C ASN A 184 7.30 -6.70 -19.52
N VAL A 185 6.27 -7.54 -19.44
CA VAL A 185 6.07 -8.57 -18.40
C VAL A 185 5.62 -9.89 -19.00
#